data_0bc67d86fec6b8684f2f8f8d0a41065e
#
_entry.id   0bc67d86fec6b8684f2f8f8d0a41065e
#
_cell.length_a   1.000
_cell.length_b   1.000
_cell.length_c   1.000
_cell.angle_alpha   90.00
_cell.angle_beta   90.00
_cell.angle_gamma   90.00
#
_symmetry.space_group_name_H-M   'P 1'
#
loop_
_entity.id
_entity.type
_entity.pdbx_description
1 polymer ?
#
loop_
_entity_poly.entity_id
_entity_poly.type
_entity_poly.pdbx_seq_one_letter_code
_entity_poly.pdbx_strand_id
1 'polypeptide(L)'
;PTYTKIGSHNIIREYVTIHRGTKDGTSTVIGDRNFFMANAHIAHNCQVGHDVILVNLASLTGYCIVEDGVFLSGMVGLHQFTRVGRLSMISALSAVNKDVPPYMLCGGRPAVIQGINVVGLRRAGLAAPVREEIKRAYKLLYRSALNVPHALEAIEQECRSQEVQRVVAFIKASERGICAGASEELLEESESILPRKTLRASVGEPGGSSS
;
A
#
# COMPACT_ATOMS: atom_id res chain seq x y z
N PRO A 1 15.04 -25.21 -14.81
CA PRO A 1 15.28 -24.68 -13.45
C PRO A 1 14.41 -23.47 -13.15
N THR A 2 14.01 -23.30 -11.88
CA THR A 2 13.26 -22.16 -11.37
C THR A 2 14.01 -21.51 -10.21
N TYR A 3 13.76 -20.24 -9.93
CA TYR A 3 14.61 -19.47 -9.04
C TYR A 3 13.81 -18.65 -8.02
N THR A 4 14.50 -18.31 -6.92
CA THR A 4 14.15 -17.22 -6.01
C THR A 4 15.34 -16.26 -6.01
N LYS A 5 15.10 -15.00 -6.31
CA LYS A 5 16.11 -13.93 -6.34
C LYS A 5 15.80 -12.95 -5.23
N ILE A 6 16.73 -12.75 -4.29
CA ILE A 6 16.54 -11.88 -3.13
C ILE A 6 17.68 -10.86 -3.13
N GLY A 7 17.32 -9.59 -3.04
CA GLY A 7 18.25 -8.47 -2.94
C GLY A 7 18.93 -8.37 -1.58
N SER A 8 19.44 -7.19 -1.27
CA SER A 8 20.29 -6.93 -0.11
C SER A 8 19.52 -6.25 1.04
N HIS A 9 20.08 -6.35 2.26
CA HIS A 9 19.57 -5.66 3.45
C HIS A 9 18.13 -5.99 3.84
N ASN A 10 17.63 -7.16 3.43
CA ASN A 10 16.31 -7.64 3.83
C ASN A 10 16.37 -8.21 5.26
N ILE A 11 15.39 -7.88 6.08
CA ILE A 11 15.17 -8.47 7.40
C ILE A 11 14.05 -9.49 7.26
N ILE A 12 14.38 -10.77 7.44
CA ILE A 12 13.44 -11.88 7.32
C ILE A 12 13.33 -12.54 8.69
N ARG A 13 12.12 -12.50 9.28
CA ARG A 13 11.86 -13.05 10.59
C ARG A 13 11.50 -14.54 10.52
N GLU A 14 11.23 -15.11 11.67
CA GLU A 14 10.99 -16.53 11.87
C GLU A 14 9.77 -17.03 11.08
N TYR A 15 9.91 -18.22 10.52
CA TYR A 15 8.88 -18.94 9.75
C TYR A 15 8.38 -18.24 8.49
N VAL A 16 9.09 -17.22 7.99
CA VAL A 16 8.78 -16.65 6.67
C VAL A 16 9.02 -17.69 5.59
N THR A 17 8.08 -17.82 4.67
CA THR A 17 8.19 -18.74 3.54
C THR A 17 8.19 -17.99 2.22
N ILE A 18 9.10 -18.36 1.32
CA ILE A 18 9.25 -17.76 -0.01
C ILE A 18 9.35 -18.89 -1.03
N HIS A 19 8.38 -18.96 -1.95
CA HIS A 19 8.38 -19.96 -2.99
C HIS A 19 9.20 -19.49 -4.21
N ARG A 20 9.82 -20.43 -4.90
CA ARG A 20 10.50 -20.20 -6.18
C ARG A 20 9.49 -20.06 -7.33
N GLY A 21 9.96 -19.67 -8.51
CA GLY A 21 9.15 -19.70 -9.73
C GLY A 21 8.61 -21.10 -10.05
N THR A 22 7.53 -21.20 -10.82
CA THR A 22 6.84 -22.46 -11.11
C THR A 22 7.09 -23.01 -12.50
N LYS A 23 7.35 -22.15 -13.48
CA LYS A 23 7.68 -22.56 -14.86
C LYS A 23 9.17 -22.43 -15.09
N ASP A 24 9.71 -23.24 -15.98
CA ASP A 24 11.13 -23.24 -16.32
C ASP A 24 11.62 -21.82 -16.69
N GLY A 25 12.76 -21.43 -16.15
CA GLY A 25 13.33 -20.09 -16.31
C GLY A 25 12.68 -18.99 -15.45
N THR A 26 11.56 -19.23 -14.77
CA THR A 26 10.87 -18.20 -13.99
C THR A 26 11.42 -18.02 -12.57
N SER A 27 11.15 -16.85 -11.98
CA SER A 27 11.65 -16.47 -10.66
C SER A 27 10.58 -15.80 -9.81
N THR A 28 10.64 -15.99 -8.51
CA THR A 28 10.14 -15.04 -7.51
C THR A 28 11.25 -14.04 -7.24
N VAL A 29 10.95 -12.74 -7.25
CA VAL A 29 11.93 -11.67 -7.15
C VAL A 29 11.59 -10.76 -5.97
N ILE A 30 12.59 -10.49 -5.12
CA ILE A 30 12.49 -9.63 -3.96
C ILE A 30 13.61 -8.58 -4.06
N GLY A 31 13.26 -7.31 -3.94
CA GLY A 31 14.20 -6.18 -3.93
C GLY A 31 14.97 -6.07 -2.62
N ASP A 32 15.35 -4.86 -2.27
CA ASP A 32 16.23 -4.57 -1.14
C ASP A 32 15.48 -3.94 0.04
N ARG A 33 16.08 -4.02 1.24
CA ARG A 33 15.64 -3.32 2.46
C ARG A 33 14.22 -3.63 2.89
N ASN A 34 13.71 -4.80 2.54
CA ASN A 34 12.38 -5.22 2.96
C ASN A 34 12.38 -5.76 4.39
N PHE A 35 11.24 -5.70 5.06
CA PHE A 35 11.03 -6.30 6.36
C PHE A 35 9.84 -7.25 6.33
N PHE A 36 10.13 -8.54 6.42
CA PHE A 36 9.13 -9.61 6.48
C PHE A 36 9.06 -10.13 7.92
N MET A 37 7.93 -9.87 8.57
CA MET A 37 7.69 -10.29 9.94
C MET A 37 7.26 -11.76 10.00
N ALA A 38 7.17 -12.29 11.21
CA ALA A 38 6.95 -13.71 11.46
C ALA A 38 5.75 -14.28 10.69
N ASN A 39 5.95 -15.47 10.10
CA ASN A 39 4.95 -16.21 9.32
C ASN A 39 4.42 -15.48 8.09
N ALA A 40 5.07 -14.44 7.59
CA ALA A 40 4.71 -13.87 6.29
C ALA A 40 4.98 -14.87 5.17
N HIS A 41 4.13 -14.86 4.13
CA HIS A 41 4.23 -15.78 3.00
C HIS A 41 4.32 -15.05 1.67
N ILE A 42 5.29 -15.43 0.85
CA ILE A 42 5.44 -14.96 -0.53
C ILE A 42 5.39 -16.18 -1.45
N ALA A 43 4.28 -16.33 -2.18
CA ALA A 43 4.12 -17.43 -3.11
C ALA A 43 4.96 -17.23 -4.39
N HIS A 44 4.83 -18.20 -5.27
CA HIS A 44 5.62 -18.31 -6.49
C HIS A 44 5.40 -17.14 -7.47
N ASN A 45 6.45 -16.76 -8.18
CA ASN A 45 6.43 -15.76 -9.24
C ASN A 45 6.01 -14.35 -8.79
N CYS A 46 5.98 -14.07 -7.49
CA CYS A 46 5.76 -12.73 -6.98
C CYS A 46 6.94 -11.81 -7.30
N GLN A 47 6.64 -10.53 -7.46
CA GLN A 47 7.61 -9.46 -7.57
C GLN A 47 7.40 -8.49 -6.42
N VAL A 48 8.37 -8.37 -5.53
CA VAL A 48 8.36 -7.47 -4.38
C VAL A 48 9.47 -6.44 -4.56
N GLY A 49 9.11 -5.18 -4.51
CA GLY A 49 10.03 -4.06 -4.68
C GLY A 49 10.96 -3.85 -3.48
N HIS A 50 11.29 -2.62 -3.23
CA HIS A 50 12.18 -2.18 -2.16
C HIS A 50 11.39 -1.57 -0.99
N ASP A 51 11.96 -1.62 0.22
CA ASP A 51 11.42 -0.96 1.42
C ASP A 51 9.98 -1.42 1.76
N VAL A 52 9.59 -2.65 1.37
CA VAL A 52 8.27 -3.23 1.63
C VAL A 52 8.23 -3.83 3.03
N ILE A 53 7.12 -3.64 3.72
CA ILE A 53 6.88 -4.25 5.03
C ILE A 53 5.70 -5.22 4.92
N LEU A 54 5.96 -6.49 5.21
CA LEU A 54 4.94 -7.52 5.42
C LEU A 54 4.86 -7.81 6.91
N VAL A 55 3.76 -7.41 7.54
CA VAL A 55 3.52 -7.66 8.96
C VAL A 55 3.13 -9.13 9.15
N ASN A 56 3.12 -9.62 10.37
CA ASN A 56 2.86 -11.01 10.73
C ASN A 56 1.67 -11.61 9.95
N LEU A 57 1.88 -12.81 9.38
CA LEU A 57 0.88 -13.57 8.65
C LEU A 57 0.35 -12.89 7.36
N ALA A 58 0.98 -11.82 6.88
CA ALA A 58 0.64 -11.25 5.57
C ALA A 58 1.04 -12.24 4.46
N SER A 59 0.14 -12.48 3.51
CA SER A 59 0.29 -13.51 2.49
C SER A 59 0.09 -12.98 1.08
N LEU A 60 1.10 -13.15 0.24
CA LEU A 60 1.04 -12.93 -1.20
C LEU A 60 0.80 -14.26 -1.89
N THR A 61 -0.30 -14.40 -2.62
CA THR A 61 -0.48 -15.57 -3.48
C THR A 61 0.28 -15.41 -4.81
N GLY A 62 0.25 -16.40 -5.69
CA GLY A 62 1.11 -16.41 -6.88
C GLY A 62 0.96 -15.18 -7.79
N TYR A 63 2.07 -14.76 -8.42
CA TYR A 63 2.11 -13.66 -9.40
C TYR A 63 1.69 -12.29 -8.87
N CYS A 64 1.67 -12.06 -7.55
CA CYS A 64 1.43 -10.73 -7.01
C CYS A 64 2.62 -9.79 -7.29
N ILE A 65 2.30 -8.53 -7.56
CA ILE A 65 3.30 -7.46 -7.69
C ILE A 65 3.09 -6.46 -6.56
N VAL A 66 4.11 -6.25 -5.75
CA VAL A 66 4.10 -5.29 -4.64
C VAL A 66 5.21 -4.27 -4.89
N GLU A 67 4.82 -3.03 -5.17
CA GLU A 67 5.77 -1.95 -5.48
C GLU A 67 6.46 -1.42 -4.21
N ASP A 68 7.43 -0.51 -4.39
CA ASP A 68 8.26 -0.01 -3.30
C ASP A 68 7.47 0.70 -2.19
N GLY A 69 7.94 0.52 -0.96
CA GLY A 69 7.42 1.19 0.22
C GLY A 69 5.99 0.81 0.60
N VAL A 70 5.47 -0.30 0.07
CA VAL A 70 4.15 -0.82 0.44
C VAL A 70 4.20 -1.38 1.86
N PHE A 71 3.13 -1.13 2.61
CA PHE A 71 2.91 -1.67 3.95
C PHE A 71 1.68 -2.58 3.97
N LEU A 72 1.88 -3.88 4.13
CA LEU A 72 0.81 -4.84 4.36
C LEU A 72 0.72 -5.16 5.86
N SER A 73 -0.38 -4.77 6.49
CA SER A 73 -0.63 -5.05 7.91
C SER A 73 -0.86 -6.54 8.18
N GLY A 74 -1.01 -6.91 9.44
CA GLY A 74 -1.15 -8.31 9.85
C GLY A 74 -2.35 -9.01 9.21
N MET A 75 -2.16 -10.27 8.83
CA MET A 75 -3.19 -11.14 8.26
C MET A 75 -3.84 -10.60 6.97
N VAL A 76 -3.11 -9.80 6.20
CA VAL A 76 -3.56 -9.38 4.87
C VAL A 76 -3.34 -10.51 3.88
N GLY A 77 -4.35 -10.80 3.05
CA GLY A 77 -4.25 -11.72 1.93
C GLY A 77 -4.40 -11.02 0.59
N LEU A 78 -3.41 -11.16 -0.30
CA LEU A 78 -3.51 -10.72 -1.69
C LEU A 78 -3.91 -11.87 -2.59
N HIS A 79 -4.97 -11.69 -3.39
CA HIS A 79 -5.37 -12.66 -4.41
C HIS A 79 -4.33 -12.71 -5.55
N GLN A 80 -4.24 -13.89 -6.19
CA GLN A 80 -3.31 -14.13 -7.30
C GLN A 80 -3.45 -13.07 -8.42
N PHE A 81 -2.31 -12.64 -8.96
CA PHE A 81 -2.18 -11.60 -9.98
C PHE A 81 -2.55 -10.18 -9.52
N THR A 82 -2.73 -9.94 -8.24
CA THR A 82 -3.03 -8.62 -7.70
C THR A 82 -1.76 -7.75 -7.68
N ARG A 83 -1.93 -6.48 -8.01
CA ARG A 83 -0.87 -5.46 -7.93
C ARG A 83 -1.17 -4.47 -6.81
N VAL A 84 -0.17 -4.16 -5.99
CA VAL A 84 -0.24 -3.13 -4.95
C VAL A 84 0.78 -2.04 -5.27
N GLY A 85 0.27 -0.85 -5.57
CA GLY A 85 1.08 0.28 -6.00
C GLY A 85 1.90 0.90 -4.88
N ARG A 86 2.95 1.61 -5.28
CA ARG A 86 3.95 2.24 -4.43
C ARG A 86 3.36 3.02 -3.26
N LEU A 87 3.98 2.89 -2.07
CA LEU A 87 3.61 3.60 -0.84
C LEU A 87 2.14 3.41 -0.41
N SER A 88 1.44 2.40 -0.92
CA SER A 88 0.12 2.06 -0.43
C SER A 88 0.19 1.34 0.91
N MET A 89 -0.85 1.47 1.70
CA MET A 89 -1.02 0.76 2.97
C MET A 89 -2.29 -0.08 2.92
N ILE A 90 -2.18 -1.34 3.32
CA ILE A 90 -3.31 -2.25 3.44
C ILE A 90 -3.56 -2.53 4.93
N SER A 91 -4.77 -2.24 5.39
CA SER A 91 -5.18 -2.44 6.78
C SER A 91 -5.22 -3.92 7.16
N ALA A 92 -5.04 -4.22 8.43
CA ALA A 92 -5.04 -5.60 8.93
C ALA A 92 -6.34 -6.35 8.57
N LEU A 93 -6.23 -7.69 8.47
CA LEU A 93 -7.35 -8.59 8.20
C LEU A 93 -8.05 -8.34 6.85
N SER A 94 -7.41 -7.74 5.88
CA SER A 94 -7.99 -7.40 4.58
C SER A 94 -7.80 -8.51 3.55
N ALA A 95 -8.79 -8.67 2.66
CA ALA A 95 -8.74 -9.56 1.51
C ALA A 95 -8.76 -8.73 0.21
N VAL A 96 -7.60 -8.60 -0.42
CA VAL A 96 -7.41 -7.79 -1.63
C VAL A 96 -7.54 -8.66 -2.86
N ASN A 97 -8.55 -8.42 -3.68
CA ASN A 97 -8.87 -9.20 -4.88
C ASN A 97 -8.78 -8.41 -6.20
N LYS A 98 -8.51 -7.11 -6.12
CA LYS A 98 -8.27 -6.20 -7.25
C LYS A 98 -7.04 -5.36 -6.98
N ASP A 99 -6.55 -4.65 -8.00
CA ASP A 99 -5.36 -3.83 -7.89
C ASP A 99 -5.58 -2.62 -6.96
N VAL A 100 -4.58 -2.32 -6.14
CA VAL A 100 -4.58 -1.15 -5.26
C VAL A 100 -3.68 -0.09 -5.89
N PRO A 101 -4.22 1.06 -6.34
CA PRO A 101 -3.40 2.11 -6.92
C PRO A 101 -2.37 2.67 -5.96
N PRO A 102 -1.26 3.25 -6.45
CA PRO A 102 -0.22 3.85 -5.62
C PRO A 102 -0.76 4.88 -4.62
N TYR A 103 -0.14 4.95 -3.45
CA TYR A 103 -0.39 5.96 -2.41
C TYR A 103 -1.70 5.80 -1.64
N MET A 104 -2.49 4.77 -1.89
CA MET A 104 -3.81 4.59 -1.30
C MET A 104 -3.74 3.87 0.06
N LEU A 105 -4.73 4.17 0.91
CA LEU A 105 -5.11 3.38 2.07
C LEU A 105 -6.26 2.47 1.67
N CYS A 106 -6.08 1.17 1.85
CA CYS A 106 -7.04 0.15 1.43
C CYS A 106 -7.32 -0.81 2.59
N GLY A 107 -8.54 -1.30 2.71
CA GLY A 107 -8.87 -2.29 3.75
C GLY A 107 -10.26 -2.90 3.61
N GLY A 108 -10.51 -3.97 4.34
CA GLY A 108 -11.80 -4.67 4.37
C GLY A 108 -11.84 -6.01 3.61
N ARG A 109 -13.04 -6.63 3.55
CA ARG A 109 -13.31 -7.93 2.91
C ARG A 109 -14.64 -7.90 2.16
N PRO A 110 -14.64 -7.66 0.83
CA PRO A 110 -13.49 -7.36 -0.03
C PRO A 110 -12.86 -6.00 0.31
N ALA A 111 -11.56 -5.86 0.02
CA ALA A 111 -10.83 -4.63 0.30
C ALA A 111 -11.29 -3.48 -0.62
N VAL A 112 -11.48 -2.30 -0.04
CA VAL A 112 -11.89 -1.05 -0.71
C VAL A 112 -10.92 0.09 -0.37
N ILE A 113 -10.85 1.08 -1.24
CA ILE A 113 -10.03 2.28 -1.02
C ILE A 113 -10.74 3.22 -0.05
N GLN A 114 -10.12 3.45 1.10
CA GLN A 114 -10.64 4.27 2.19
C GLN A 114 -10.11 5.71 2.16
N GLY A 115 -8.98 5.94 1.50
CA GLY A 115 -8.31 7.23 1.44
C GLY A 115 -6.93 7.16 0.81
N ILE A 116 -6.09 8.14 1.13
CA ILE A 116 -4.67 8.13 0.82
C ILE A 116 -3.84 7.79 2.06
N ASN A 117 -2.68 7.17 1.87
CA ASN A 117 -1.74 6.83 2.95
C ASN A 117 -0.98 8.08 3.45
N VAL A 118 -1.70 9.02 4.10
CA VAL A 118 -1.15 10.32 4.54
C VAL A 118 0.12 10.17 5.36
N VAL A 119 0.15 9.19 6.27
CA VAL A 119 1.29 8.96 7.17
C VAL A 119 2.50 8.45 6.37
N GLY A 120 2.28 7.46 5.51
CA GLY A 120 3.34 6.89 4.66
C GLY A 120 3.92 7.94 3.71
N LEU A 121 3.08 8.77 3.08
CA LEU A 121 3.52 9.82 2.17
C LEU A 121 4.40 10.88 2.88
N ARG A 122 4.03 11.26 4.11
CA ARG A 122 4.85 12.18 4.93
C ARG A 122 6.19 11.56 5.32
N ARG A 123 6.19 10.31 5.78
CA ARG A 123 7.42 9.58 6.16
C ARG A 123 8.36 9.37 4.97
N ALA A 124 7.81 9.16 3.78
CA ALA A 124 8.57 9.06 2.54
C ALA A 124 9.09 10.41 2.02
N GLY A 125 8.84 11.53 2.73
CA GLY A 125 9.35 12.85 2.38
C GLY A 125 8.67 13.53 1.21
N LEU A 126 7.46 13.07 0.78
CA LEU A 126 6.75 13.73 -0.31
C LEU A 126 6.35 15.16 0.11
N ALA A 127 6.66 16.13 -0.75
CA ALA A 127 6.35 17.54 -0.52
C ALA A 127 4.83 17.79 -0.41
N ALA A 128 4.43 18.80 0.35
CA ALA A 128 3.02 19.09 0.57
C ALA A 128 2.21 19.30 -0.72
N PRO A 129 2.72 20.04 -1.74
CA PRO A 129 1.99 20.21 -3.01
C PRO A 129 1.73 18.88 -3.71
N VAL A 130 2.70 17.96 -3.73
CA VAL A 130 2.54 16.64 -4.34
C VAL A 130 1.49 15.81 -3.62
N ARG A 131 1.48 15.85 -2.27
CA ARG A 131 0.45 15.16 -1.49
C ARG A 131 -0.96 15.71 -1.74
N GLU A 132 -1.11 17.02 -1.96
CA GLU A 132 -2.40 17.62 -2.33
C GLU A 132 -2.84 17.18 -3.72
N GLU A 133 -1.94 17.06 -4.69
CA GLU A 133 -2.28 16.50 -6.00
C GLU A 133 -2.71 15.03 -5.91
N ILE A 134 -2.02 14.20 -5.12
CA ILE A 134 -2.42 12.81 -4.88
C ILE A 134 -3.82 12.76 -4.23
N LYS A 135 -4.10 13.66 -3.28
CA LYS A 135 -5.43 13.76 -2.66
C LYS A 135 -6.50 14.18 -3.65
N ARG A 136 -6.19 15.09 -4.59
CA ARG A 136 -7.08 15.50 -5.67
C ARG A 136 -7.37 14.32 -6.59
N ALA A 137 -6.35 13.60 -7.03
CA ALA A 137 -6.52 12.40 -7.85
C ALA A 137 -7.41 11.35 -7.16
N TYR A 138 -7.20 11.09 -5.86
CA TYR A 138 -8.09 10.24 -5.07
C TYR A 138 -9.55 10.73 -5.09
N LYS A 139 -9.78 12.04 -4.91
CA LYS A 139 -11.15 12.59 -4.93
C LYS A 139 -11.82 12.42 -6.30
N LEU A 140 -11.09 12.64 -7.38
CA LEU A 140 -11.61 12.45 -8.74
C LEU A 140 -11.94 10.98 -9.02
N LEU A 141 -11.11 10.04 -8.54
CA LEU A 141 -11.31 8.60 -8.76
C LEU A 141 -12.44 8.00 -7.89
N TYR A 142 -12.58 8.46 -6.65
CA TYR A 142 -13.37 7.73 -5.64
C TYR A 142 -14.44 8.55 -4.94
N ARG A 143 -14.47 9.87 -5.16
CA ARG A 143 -15.38 10.81 -4.49
C ARG A 143 -16.12 11.76 -5.45
N SER A 144 -15.97 11.53 -6.74
CA SER A 144 -16.74 12.23 -7.77
C SER A 144 -17.76 11.26 -8.37
N ALA A 145 -18.69 11.81 -9.16
CA ALA A 145 -19.63 11.03 -9.95
C ALA A 145 -19.04 10.51 -11.27
N LEU A 146 -17.71 10.70 -11.50
CA LEU A 146 -17.05 10.28 -12.73
C LEU A 146 -16.80 8.78 -12.74
N ASN A 147 -16.93 8.16 -13.91
CA ASN A 147 -16.40 6.82 -14.13
C ASN A 147 -14.87 6.89 -14.26
N VAL A 148 -14.19 5.73 -14.14
CA VAL A 148 -12.72 5.68 -14.14
C VAL A 148 -12.07 6.34 -15.37
N PRO A 149 -12.52 6.12 -16.63
CA PRO A 149 -11.95 6.80 -17.78
C PRO A 149 -12.03 8.34 -17.67
N HIS A 150 -13.20 8.89 -17.39
CA HIS A 150 -13.37 10.35 -17.25
C HIS A 150 -12.60 10.92 -16.04
N ALA A 151 -12.52 10.16 -14.94
CA ALA A 151 -11.69 10.56 -13.80
C ALA A 151 -10.21 10.65 -14.17
N LEU A 152 -9.69 9.69 -14.97
CA LEU A 152 -8.31 9.72 -15.45
C LEU A 152 -8.05 10.93 -16.36
N GLU A 153 -8.96 11.26 -17.27
CA GLU A 153 -8.86 12.45 -18.12
C GLU A 153 -8.80 13.74 -17.27
N ALA A 154 -9.68 13.87 -16.29
CA ALA A 154 -9.68 15.01 -15.37
C ALA A 154 -8.37 15.09 -14.56
N ILE A 155 -7.86 13.97 -14.07
CA ILE A 155 -6.58 13.90 -13.35
C ILE A 155 -5.43 14.36 -14.24
N GLU A 156 -5.36 13.91 -15.49
CA GLU A 156 -4.32 14.30 -16.45
C GLU A 156 -4.37 15.79 -16.78
N GLN A 157 -5.55 16.41 -16.71
CA GLN A 157 -5.72 17.86 -16.90
C GLN A 157 -5.34 18.68 -15.67
N GLU A 158 -5.68 18.21 -14.47
CA GLU A 158 -5.57 18.98 -13.23
C GLU A 158 -4.28 18.75 -12.44
N CYS A 159 -3.62 17.61 -12.61
CA CYS A 159 -2.46 17.19 -11.82
C CYS A 159 -1.24 16.95 -12.70
N ARG A 160 -0.08 17.46 -12.28
CA ARG A 160 1.15 17.44 -13.09
C ARG A 160 2.31 16.68 -12.46
N SER A 161 2.26 16.37 -11.16
CA SER A 161 3.34 15.67 -10.47
C SER A 161 3.59 14.28 -11.06
N GLN A 162 4.85 13.86 -11.05
CA GLN A 162 5.25 12.53 -11.50
C GLN A 162 4.53 11.43 -10.71
N GLU A 163 4.28 11.67 -9.44
CA GLU A 163 3.56 10.75 -8.56
C GLU A 163 2.13 10.50 -9.03
N VAL A 164 1.42 11.53 -9.44
CA VAL A 164 0.05 11.36 -9.97
C VAL A 164 0.08 10.71 -11.34
N GLN A 165 1.06 11.02 -12.20
CA GLN A 165 1.23 10.32 -13.47
C GLN A 165 1.50 8.81 -13.27
N ARG A 166 2.18 8.41 -12.18
CA ARG A 166 2.32 6.99 -11.80
C ARG A 166 0.96 6.35 -11.45
N VAL A 167 0.07 7.07 -10.75
CA VAL A 167 -1.29 6.58 -10.48
C VAL A 167 -2.05 6.32 -11.76
N VAL A 168 -2.01 7.27 -12.70
CA VAL A 168 -2.67 7.14 -14.01
C VAL A 168 -2.11 5.94 -14.79
N ALA A 169 -0.79 5.85 -14.92
CA ALA A 169 -0.13 4.75 -15.61
C ALA A 169 -0.45 3.38 -14.99
N PHE A 170 -0.45 3.29 -13.65
CA PHE A 170 -0.80 2.08 -12.92
C PHE A 170 -2.22 1.62 -13.24
N ILE A 171 -3.18 2.55 -13.22
CA ILE A 171 -4.60 2.24 -13.47
C ILE A 171 -4.81 1.83 -14.94
N LYS A 172 -4.21 2.55 -15.90
CA LYS A 172 -4.29 2.21 -17.33
C LYS A 172 -3.71 0.82 -17.65
N ALA A 173 -2.70 0.39 -16.88
CA ALA A 173 -2.07 -0.92 -17.02
C ALA A 173 -2.75 -2.03 -16.19
N SER A 174 -3.85 -1.75 -15.50
CA SER A 174 -4.52 -2.73 -14.64
C SER A 174 -5.42 -3.67 -15.48
N GLU A 175 -5.09 -4.97 -15.47
CA GLU A 175 -5.89 -6.00 -16.13
C GLU A 175 -7.03 -6.51 -15.25
N ARG A 176 -6.84 -6.53 -13.92
CA ARG A 176 -7.86 -6.99 -12.95
C ARG A 176 -8.89 -5.92 -12.60
N GLY A 177 -8.67 -4.67 -12.99
CA GLY A 177 -9.37 -3.51 -12.47
C GLY A 177 -8.90 -3.15 -11.05
N ILE A 178 -9.18 -1.92 -10.64
CA ILE A 178 -8.79 -1.38 -9.34
C ILE A 178 -9.85 -1.64 -8.26
N CYS A 179 -9.43 -1.65 -6.99
CA CYS A 179 -10.34 -1.67 -5.84
C CYS A 179 -11.33 -0.50 -5.90
N ALA A 180 -12.59 -0.76 -5.58
CA ALA A 180 -13.62 0.28 -5.47
C ALA A 180 -13.34 1.23 -4.29
N GLY A 181 -13.94 2.41 -4.31
CA GLY A 181 -13.97 3.30 -3.14
C GLY A 181 -14.89 2.77 -2.04
N ALA A 182 -14.56 3.04 -0.79
CA ALA A 182 -15.43 2.77 0.34
C ALA A 182 -16.72 3.61 0.26
N SER A 183 -17.85 3.08 0.68
CA SER A 183 -19.07 3.85 0.87
C SER A 183 -18.90 4.89 1.99
N GLU A 184 -19.79 5.90 2.03
CA GLU A 184 -19.75 6.91 3.11
C GLU A 184 -19.98 6.27 4.48
N GLU A 185 -20.91 5.32 4.58
CA GLU A 185 -21.18 4.57 5.82
C GLU A 185 -19.93 3.85 6.37
N LEU A 186 -19.15 3.17 5.50
CA LEU A 186 -17.93 2.49 5.90
C LEU A 186 -16.83 3.46 6.39
N LEU A 187 -16.82 4.69 5.88
CA LEU A 187 -15.85 5.70 6.32
C LEU A 187 -16.22 6.27 7.68
N GLU A 188 -17.49 6.56 7.91
CA GLU A 188 -18.01 7.04 9.19
C GLU A 188 -17.78 6.01 10.31
N GLU A 189 -18.03 4.72 10.04
CA GLU A 189 -17.69 3.64 10.95
C GLU A 189 -16.20 3.61 11.30
N SER A 190 -15.34 3.73 10.29
CA SER A 190 -13.88 3.69 10.50
C SER A 190 -13.37 4.89 11.30
N GLU A 191 -13.96 6.07 11.17
CA GLU A 191 -13.63 7.25 11.97
C GLU A 191 -14.11 7.15 13.41
N SER A 192 -15.22 6.47 13.66
CA SER A 192 -15.78 6.27 15.01
C SER A 192 -14.94 5.31 15.88
N ILE A 193 -14.24 4.37 15.26
CA ILE A 193 -13.40 3.37 15.94
C ILE A 193 -12.02 3.93 16.31
N LEU A 194 -11.55 4.98 15.63
CA LEU A 194 -10.27 5.61 15.94
C LEU A 194 -10.45 6.65 17.06
N PRO A 195 -9.91 6.44 18.28
CA PRO A 195 -9.97 7.47 19.31
C PRO A 195 -9.27 8.73 18.82
N ARG A 196 -9.97 9.87 18.87
CA ARG A 196 -9.36 11.18 18.65
C ARG A 196 -8.32 11.42 19.74
N LYS A 197 -7.09 10.91 19.56
CA LYS A 197 -5.98 11.26 20.43
C LYS A 197 -5.60 12.71 20.16
N THR A 198 -6.13 13.60 20.97
CA THR A 198 -5.48 14.86 21.30
C THR A 198 -4.17 14.52 22.02
N LEU A 199 -3.08 14.37 21.27
CA LEU A 199 -1.74 14.40 21.82
C LEU A 199 -1.46 15.84 22.30
N ARG A 200 -1.91 16.20 23.51
CA ARG A 200 -1.29 17.26 24.27
C ARG A 200 0.04 16.69 24.76
N ALA A 201 1.13 17.14 24.13
CA ALA A 201 2.46 16.97 24.68
C ALA A 201 2.50 17.74 26.00
N SER A 202 2.52 17.01 27.11
CA SER A 202 2.95 17.55 28.39
C SER A 202 4.47 17.66 28.30
N VAL A 203 4.95 18.81 27.87
CA VAL A 203 6.33 19.23 28.11
C VAL A 203 6.41 19.55 29.59
N GLY A 204 6.94 18.63 30.38
CA GLY A 204 7.33 18.89 31.76
C GLY A 204 8.48 19.88 31.78
N GLU A 205 8.26 21.04 32.34
CA GLU A 205 9.31 21.99 32.69
C GLU A 205 10.29 21.34 33.70
N PRO A 206 11.61 21.48 33.53
CA PRO A 206 12.55 21.06 34.55
C PRO A 206 12.48 22.04 35.71
N GLY A 207 11.98 21.55 36.85
CA GLY A 207 11.96 22.30 38.11
C GLY A 207 13.37 22.76 38.47
N GLY A 208 13.54 24.06 38.58
CA GLY A 208 14.70 24.69 39.18
C GLY A 208 14.72 24.39 40.67
N SER A 209 15.79 23.83 41.17
CA SER A 209 16.12 23.82 42.60
C SER A 209 17.16 24.90 42.85
N SER A 210 16.70 25.97 43.46
CA SER A 210 17.55 26.87 44.25
C SER A 210 17.61 26.36 45.69
N SER A 211 18.76 26.10 46.19
CA SER A 211 19.32 26.33 47.51
C SER A 211 20.62 25.55 47.69
#